data_fe6d0b46e6ea8ac586d7bc3ef30dab3e
#
_entry.id   fe6d0b46e6ea8ac586d7bc3ef30dab3e
#
_cell.length_a   1.000
_cell.length_b   1.000
_cell.length_c   1.000
_cell.angle_alpha   90.00
_cell.angle_beta   90.00
_cell.angle_gamma   90.00
#
_symmetry.space_group_name_H-M   'P 1'
#
loop_
_entity.id
_entity.type
_entity.pdbx_description
1 polymer ?
#
loop_
_entity_poly.entity_id
_entity_poly.type
_entity_poly.pdbx_seq_one_letter_code
_entity_poly.pdbx_strand_id
1 'polypeptide(L)'
;RSGLGEESITFRRSHTFEPNYITPGQDATVSWEQPDFRFKNTSSTSIGIKASYGDQKMTVSIYGIPIMEDGMKLDLESKKIEDLDPPAPTYEEDQTLQPGVEVQKSAGTKGSRWETYKVIYKDGVEVSRELDHKTTYKGHAPVILRNTSGVVLAPEETTVPDETPIPTVDGMPDGYVPGSDPTISS
;
A
#
# COMPACT_ATOMS: atom_id res chain seq x y z
N ARG A 1 12.63 -0.50 15.22
CA ARG A 1 13.54 -1.34 15.99
C ARG A 1 13.22 -1.24 17.48
N SER A 2 13.39 -2.33 18.23
CA SER A 2 13.03 -2.38 19.64
C SER A 2 14.08 -1.80 20.61
N GLY A 3 15.28 -1.47 20.10
CA GLY A 3 16.42 -1.12 20.96
C GLY A 3 17.00 -2.30 21.76
N LEU A 4 16.57 -3.53 21.44
CA LEU A 4 16.97 -4.75 22.15
C LEU A 4 18.17 -5.49 21.51
N GLY A 5 18.79 -4.91 20.49
CA GLY A 5 19.97 -5.45 19.82
C GLY A 5 20.33 -4.65 18.58
N GLU A 6 21.61 -4.64 18.25
CA GLU A 6 22.09 -4.16 16.96
C GLU A 6 21.89 -5.25 15.91
N GLU A 7 21.81 -4.93 14.66
CA GLU A 7 21.72 -5.87 13.54
C GLU A 7 20.71 -7.03 13.72
N SER A 8 19.57 -6.74 14.32
CA SER A 8 18.54 -7.77 14.56
C SER A 8 17.84 -8.25 13.30
N ILE A 9 17.80 -7.44 12.22
CA ILE A 9 17.10 -7.80 10.98
C ILE A 9 18.06 -8.56 10.06
N THR A 10 17.75 -9.83 9.79
CA THR A 10 18.53 -10.71 8.91
C THR A 10 17.93 -10.84 7.52
N PHE A 11 16.64 -10.58 7.38
CA PHE A 11 15.94 -10.56 6.10
C PHE A 11 14.75 -9.59 6.16
N ARG A 12 14.69 -8.68 5.20
CA ARG A 12 13.58 -7.74 5.00
C ARG A 12 13.41 -7.49 3.51
N ARG A 13 12.16 -7.43 3.05
CA ARG A 13 11.82 -6.99 1.71
C ARG A 13 10.87 -5.81 1.78
N SER A 14 11.15 -4.75 1.06
CA SER A 14 10.24 -3.62 0.87
C SER A 14 9.14 -3.95 -0.14
N HIS A 15 8.08 -3.15 -0.16
CA HIS A 15 7.09 -3.19 -1.22
C HIS A 15 7.73 -2.86 -2.57
N THR A 16 7.10 -3.31 -3.65
CA THR A 16 7.54 -3.01 -5.02
C THR A 16 7.30 -1.55 -5.37
N PHE A 17 6.17 -1.00 -4.92
CA PHE A 17 5.74 0.38 -5.13
C PHE A 17 5.79 1.15 -3.81
N GLU A 18 5.94 2.47 -3.90
CA GLU A 18 5.99 3.33 -2.71
C GLU A 18 4.68 3.23 -1.92
N PRO A 19 4.70 2.80 -0.64
CA PRO A 19 3.51 2.72 0.18
C PRO A 19 3.06 4.11 0.62
N ASN A 20 1.74 4.30 0.77
CA ASN A 20 1.13 5.55 1.23
C ASN A 20 0.60 5.50 2.68
N TYR A 21 0.73 4.35 3.34
CA TYR A 21 0.22 4.10 4.70
C TYR A 21 1.32 3.92 5.76
N ILE A 22 2.56 3.93 5.34
CA ILE A 22 3.75 3.87 6.18
C ILE A 22 4.86 4.73 5.55
N THR A 23 5.77 5.24 6.35
CA THR A 23 6.93 6.00 5.85
C THR A 23 7.75 5.13 4.89
N PRO A 24 7.93 5.56 3.62
CA PRO A 24 8.73 4.82 2.66
C PRO A 24 10.15 4.57 3.18
N GLY A 25 10.69 3.41 2.88
CA GLY A 25 11.98 2.96 3.39
C GLY A 25 11.90 2.24 4.75
N GLN A 26 10.80 2.38 5.49
CA GLN A 26 10.61 1.72 6.81
C GLN A 26 9.65 0.54 6.75
N ASP A 27 9.15 0.23 5.57
CA ASP A 27 8.21 -0.85 5.34
C ASP A 27 8.88 -2.23 5.28
N ALA A 28 8.13 -3.26 5.60
CA ALA A 28 8.48 -4.65 5.36
C ALA A 28 7.25 -5.38 4.84
N THR A 29 7.38 -6.03 3.70
CA THR A 29 6.29 -6.84 3.12
C THR A 29 6.48 -8.32 3.45
N VAL A 30 5.37 -8.99 3.75
CA VAL A 30 5.30 -10.42 3.99
C VAL A 30 4.11 -11.02 3.22
N SER A 31 4.22 -12.29 2.84
CA SER A 31 3.12 -13.04 2.26
C SER A 31 3.16 -14.49 2.73
N TRP A 32 2.11 -15.29 2.43
CA TRP A 32 1.97 -16.65 2.96
C TRP A 32 3.16 -17.57 2.62
N GLU A 33 3.70 -17.46 1.42
CA GLU A 33 4.84 -18.28 1.00
C GLU A 33 6.16 -17.49 1.10
N GLN A 34 6.23 -16.37 0.42
CA GLN A 34 7.40 -15.50 0.34
C GLN A 34 6.94 -14.08 -0.11
N PRO A 35 7.56 -12.98 0.30
CA PRO A 35 8.69 -12.88 1.23
C PRO A 35 8.30 -13.01 2.69
N ASP A 36 9.31 -13.24 3.52
CA ASP A 36 9.24 -13.34 4.96
C ASP A 36 9.92 -12.12 5.62
N PHE A 37 9.74 -11.95 6.93
CA PHE A 37 10.47 -10.98 7.74
C PHE A 37 11.21 -11.73 8.84
N ARG A 38 12.54 -11.66 8.84
CA ARG A 38 13.38 -12.39 9.77
C ARG A 38 14.30 -11.47 10.55
N PHE A 39 14.42 -11.73 11.81
CA PHE A 39 15.38 -11.06 12.68
C PHE A 39 16.00 -12.04 13.66
N LYS A 40 17.14 -11.67 14.20
CA LYS A 40 17.86 -12.41 15.23
C LYS A 40 17.94 -11.55 16.49
N ASN A 41 17.64 -12.13 17.63
CA ASN A 41 17.93 -11.49 18.90
C ASN A 41 19.45 -11.55 19.14
N THR A 42 20.09 -10.39 19.15
CA THR A 42 21.55 -10.24 19.39
C THR A 42 21.85 -9.73 20.79
N SER A 43 20.82 -9.48 21.60
CA SER A 43 21.01 -9.16 23.02
C SER A 43 21.46 -10.39 23.80
N SER A 44 22.08 -10.17 24.96
CA SER A 44 22.46 -11.25 25.90
C SER A 44 21.28 -11.85 26.65
N THR A 45 20.08 -11.29 26.50
CA THR A 45 18.89 -11.70 27.23
C THR A 45 17.79 -12.15 26.25
N SER A 46 16.86 -12.97 26.74
CA SER A 46 15.70 -13.37 25.96
C SER A 46 14.75 -12.19 25.70
N ILE A 47 14.08 -12.21 24.56
CA ILE A 47 12.95 -11.31 24.25
C ILE A 47 11.67 -12.11 24.18
N GLY A 48 10.56 -11.51 24.63
CA GLY A 48 9.21 -12.02 24.45
C GLY A 48 8.49 -11.23 23.37
N ILE A 49 7.72 -11.91 22.52
CA ILE A 49 6.91 -11.27 21.48
C ILE A 49 5.46 -11.67 21.72
N LYS A 50 4.58 -10.68 21.82
CA LYS A 50 3.14 -10.87 21.89
C LYS A 50 2.48 -10.17 20.72
N ALA A 51 1.69 -10.90 19.96
CA ALA A 51 0.87 -10.35 18.89
C ALA A 51 -0.61 -10.56 19.21
N SER A 52 -1.43 -9.58 18.89
CA SER A 52 -2.89 -9.65 18.99
C SER A 52 -3.52 -8.96 17.79
N TYR A 53 -4.63 -9.52 17.33
CA TYR A 53 -5.44 -8.97 16.25
C TYR A 53 -6.88 -8.79 16.72
N GLY A 54 -7.46 -7.63 16.47
CA GLY A 54 -8.85 -7.30 16.75
C GLY A 54 -9.21 -5.97 16.09
N ASP A 55 -10.46 -5.79 15.74
CA ASP A 55 -10.96 -4.55 15.12
C ASP A 55 -10.13 -4.09 13.89
N GLN A 56 -9.75 -5.04 13.04
CA GLN A 56 -8.89 -4.81 11.86
C GLN A 56 -7.52 -4.19 12.19
N LYS A 57 -7.10 -4.29 13.46
CA LYS A 57 -5.81 -3.76 13.93
C LYS A 57 -4.93 -4.88 14.48
N MET A 58 -3.69 -4.92 14.01
CA MET A 58 -2.66 -5.77 14.57
C MET A 58 -1.84 -4.97 15.59
N THR A 59 -1.66 -5.56 16.78
CA THR A 59 -0.76 -5.01 17.80
C THR A 59 0.33 -6.02 18.09
N VAL A 60 1.58 -5.59 17.97
CA VAL A 60 2.75 -6.40 18.32
C VAL A 60 3.52 -5.71 19.43
N SER A 61 3.77 -6.42 20.52
CA SER A 61 4.54 -5.93 21.67
C SER A 61 5.79 -6.78 21.83
N ILE A 62 6.92 -6.14 22.00
CA ILE A 62 8.21 -6.78 22.25
C ILE A 62 8.64 -6.44 23.68
N TYR A 63 8.96 -7.47 24.45
CA TYR A 63 9.37 -7.37 25.86
C TYR A 63 10.80 -7.86 26.01
N GLY A 64 11.59 -7.16 26.80
CA GLY A 64 12.97 -7.53 27.06
C GLY A 64 13.62 -6.53 28.01
N ILE A 65 14.88 -6.76 28.33
CA ILE A 65 15.69 -5.81 29.10
C ILE A 65 16.22 -4.77 28.11
N PRO A 66 15.95 -3.46 28.31
CA PRO A 66 16.51 -2.42 27.45
C PRO A 66 18.05 -2.46 27.50
N ILE A 67 18.68 -2.34 26.33
CA ILE A 67 20.14 -2.25 26.21
C ILE A 67 20.61 -0.80 26.05
N MET A 68 19.67 0.13 25.89
CA MET A 68 19.96 1.55 25.78
C MET A 68 19.94 2.19 27.17
N GLU A 69 20.84 3.14 27.38
CA GLU A 69 20.89 3.95 28.61
C GLU A 69 19.65 4.86 28.73
N ASP A 70 19.38 5.28 29.96
CA ASP A 70 18.28 6.25 30.20
C ASP A 70 18.49 7.53 29.40
N GLY A 71 17.38 8.07 28.88
CA GLY A 71 17.38 9.24 28.02
C GLY A 71 17.78 8.97 26.56
N MET A 72 18.23 7.75 26.24
CA MET A 72 18.52 7.39 24.84
C MET A 72 17.28 6.88 24.12
N LYS A 73 17.10 7.30 22.86
CA LYS A 73 16.05 6.84 21.94
C LYS A 73 16.68 6.47 20.62
N LEU A 74 16.31 5.31 20.09
CA LEU A 74 16.62 4.89 18.73
C LEU A 74 15.41 5.16 17.83
N ASP A 75 15.64 5.82 16.69
CA ASP A 75 14.63 6.08 15.68
C ASP A 75 15.11 5.66 14.28
N LEU A 76 14.16 5.49 13.37
CA LEU A 76 14.44 5.34 11.94
C LEU A 76 13.92 6.57 11.21
N GLU A 77 14.79 7.21 10.47
CA GLU A 77 14.44 8.36 9.65
C GLU A 77 14.74 8.08 8.18
N SER A 78 13.74 8.29 7.33
CA SER A 78 13.87 8.06 5.89
C SER A 78 13.81 9.37 5.14
N LYS A 79 14.64 9.46 4.11
CA LYS A 79 14.71 10.62 3.22
C LYS A 79 14.63 10.17 1.77
N LYS A 80 13.76 10.80 1.00
CA LYS A 80 13.71 10.64 -0.46
C LYS A 80 14.97 11.26 -1.07
N ILE A 81 15.66 10.48 -1.89
CA ILE A 81 16.90 10.91 -2.55
C ILE A 81 16.63 11.32 -3.99
N GLU A 82 15.74 10.58 -4.66
CA GLU A 82 15.56 10.70 -6.09
C GLU A 82 14.17 10.26 -6.51
N ASP A 83 13.58 10.94 -7.47
CA ASP A 83 12.46 10.45 -8.26
C ASP A 83 13.00 9.71 -9.48
N LEU A 84 12.46 8.52 -9.74
CA LEU A 84 12.81 7.70 -10.90
C LEU A 84 11.74 7.86 -11.97
N ASP A 85 12.16 7.94 -13.23
CA ASP A 85 11.20 7.99 -14.32
C ASP A 85 10.31 6.74 -14.34
N PRO A 86 9.07 6.87 -14.83
CA PRO A 86 8.20 5.72 -15.04
C PRO A 86 8.89 4.66 -15.91
N PRO A 87 8.58 3.37 -15.71
CA PRO A 87 9.01 2.32 -16.63
C PRO A 87 8.53 2.58 -18.05
N ALA A 88 9.13 1.91 -19.03
CA ALA A 88 8.70 1.96 -20.42
C ALA A 88 7.18 1.64 -20.53
N PRO A 89 6.46 2.29 -21.45
CA PRO A 89 5.04 2.05 -21.66
C PRO A 89 4.74 0.58 -21.94
N THR A 90 3.59 0.11 -21.46
CA THR A 90 2.98 -1.15 -21.86
C THR A 90 1.86 -0.88 -22.85
N TYR A 91 1.63 -1.81 -23.75
CA TYR A 91 0.63 -1.66 -24.79
C TYR A 91 -0.46 -2.71 -24.59
N GLU A 92 -1.71 -2.26 -24.68
CA GLU A 92 -2.89 -3.14 -24.70
C GLU A 92 -3.57 -3.01 -26.06
N GLU A 93 -4.03 -4.12 -26.60
CA GLU A 93 -4.75 -4.16 -27.85
C GLU A 93 -6.19 -3.68 -27.65
N ASP A 94 -6.64 -2.75 -28.47
CA ASP A 94 -8.02 -2.23 -28.48
C ASP A 94 -8.51 -2.09 -29.91
N GLN A 95 -9.28 -3.06 -30.34
CA GLN A 95 -9.83 -3.12 -31.71
C GLN A 95 -10.96 -2.12 -31.97
N THR A 96 -11.39 -1.36 -30.98
CA THR A 96 -12.32 -0.24 -31.18
C THR A 96 -11.62 1.00 -31.75
N LEU A 97 -10.30 1.07 -31.63
CA LEU A 97 -9.50 2.15 -32.19
C LEU A 97 -9.22 1.92 -33.68
N GLN A 98 -9.04 3.01 -34.41
CA GLN A 98 -8.55 2.92 -35.79
C GLN A 98 -7.10 2.42 -35.80
N PRO A 99 -6.69 1.60 -36.78
CA PRO A 99 -5.32 1.15 -36.93
C PRO A 99 -4.33 2.32 -36.98
N GLY A 100 -3.25 2.22 -36.20
CA GLY A 100 -2.22 3.26 -36.12
C GLY A 100 -2.54 4.40 -35.15
N VAL A 101 -3.71 4.40 -34.51
CA VAL A 101 -4.06 5.34 -33.44
C VAL A 101 -3.61 4.76 -32.11
N GLU A 102 -2.94 5.60 -31.29
CA GLU A 102 -2.57 5.28 -29.91
C GLU A 102 -3.30 6.20 -28.94
N VAL A 103 -3.88 5.65 -27.89
CA VAL A 103 -4.57 6.40 -26.83
C VAL A 103 -3.98 6.04 -25.48
N GLN A 104 -3.58 7.04 -24.73
CA GLN A 104 -3.06 6.82 -23.38
C GLN A 104 -4.18 6.49 -22.40
N LYS A 105 -4.24 5.24 -21.93
CA LYS A 105 -5.17 4.75 -20.91
C LYS A 105 -4.77 5.19 -19.50
N SER A 106 -3.45 5.16 -19.20
CA SER A 106 -2.91 5.66 -17.94
C SER A 106 -1.55 6.31 -18.14
N ALA A 107 -1.28 7.37 -17.39
CA ALA A 107 -0.02 8.12 -17.49
C ALA A 107 1.17 7.42 -16.82
N GLY A 108 0.90 6.35 -16.05
CA GLY A 108 1.92 5.77 -15.18
C GLY A 108 2.25 6.66 -13.98
N THR A 109 3.21 6.23 -13.19
CA THR A 109 3.71 6.98 -12.04
C THR A 109 5.21 6.87 -11.95
N LYS A 110 5.86 7.88 -11.38
CA LYS A 110 7.29 7.84 -11.07
C LYS A 110 7.57 6.82 -9.98
N GLY A 111 8.76 6.23 -10.03
CA GLY A 111 9.34 5.52 -8.91
C GLY A 111 10.13 6.45 -7.99
N SER A 112 10.73 5.90 -6.95
CA SER A 112 11.53 6.69 -6.01
C SER A 112 12.64 5.88 -5.37
N ARG A 113 13.68 6.58 -4.92
CA ARG A 113 14.77 6.00 -4.13
C ARG A 113 14.86 6.71 -2.79
N TRP A 114 15.02 5.91 -1.73
CA TRP A 114 15.04 6.38 -0.35
C TRP A 114 16.27 5.85 0.38
N GLU A 115 16.78 6.67 1.28
CA GLU A 115 17.76 6.27 2.29
C GLU A 115 17.11 6.29 3.67
N THR A 116 17.32 5.23 4.44
CA THR A 116 16.84 5.10 5.82
C THR A 116 18.03 5.09 6.75
N TYR A 117 17.97 5.95 7.75
CA TYR A 117 19.02 6.14 8.74
C TYR A 117 18.57 5.62 10.09
N LYS A 118 19.48 4.98 10.80
CA LYS A 118 19.38 4.71 12.21
C LYS A 118 19.88 5.94 12.96
N VAL A 119 19.02 6.57 13.75
CA VAL A 119 19.34 7.80 14.48
C VAL A 119 19.21 7.54 15.97
N ILE A 120 20.23 7.92 16.71
CA ILE A 120 20.26 7.82 18.17
C ILE A 120 20.20 9.22 18.75
N TYR A 121 19.24 9.41 19.64
CA TYR A 121 19.07 10.63 20.42
C TYR A 121 19.45 10.36 21.88
N LYS A 122 20.08 11.34 22.54
CA LYS A 122 20.31 11.39 24.00
C LYS A 122 19.67 12.68 24.52
N ASP A 123 18.69 12.54 25.41
CA ASP A 123 17.95 13.66 26.00
C ASP A 123 17.38 14.64 24.95
N GLY A 124 16.89 14.08 23.82
CA GLY A 124 16.32 14.84 22.70
C GLY A 124 17.35 15.41 21.70
N VAL A 125 18.64 15.23 21.94
CA VAL A 125 19.71 15.68 21.02
C VAL A 125 20.22 14.50 20.20
N GLU A 126 20.34 14.68 18.89
CA GLU A 126 20.93 13.68 18.00
C GLU A 126 22.42 13.49 18.31
N VAL A 127 22.81 12.27 18.62
CA VAL A 127 24.20 11.89 18.95
C VAL A 127 24.82 10.96 17.93
N SER A 128 24.02 10.28 17.12
CA SER A 128 24.52 9.42 16.04
C SER A 128 23.48 9.32 14.92
N ARG A 129 23.97 9.29 13.68
CA ARG A 129 23.18 9.05 12.46
C ARG A 129 23.97 8.16 11.53
N GLU A 130 23.47 6.98 11.26
CA GLU A 130 24.11 5.99 10.39
C GLU A 130 23.14 5.54 9.30
N LEU A 131 23.64 5.40 8.08
CA LEU A 131 22.85 4.82 6.98
C LEU A 131 22.55 3.35 7.31
N ASP A 132 21.28 3.02 7.47
CA ASP A 132 20.85 1.66 7.74
C ASP A 132 20.68 0.87 6.43
N HIS A 133 19.92 1.43 5.48
CA HIS A 133 19.71 0.81 4.16
C HIS A 133 19.18 1.80 3.13
N LYS A 134 19.18 1.35 1.86
CA LYS A 134 18.55 2.04 0.73
C LYS A 134 17.37 1.22 0.21
N THR A 135 16.30 1.89 -0.18
CA THR A 135 15.11 1.26 -0.77
C THR A 135 14.79 1.94 -2.09
N THR A 136 14.45 1.13 -3.09
CA THR A 136 14.01 1.61 -4.40
C THR A 136 12.60 1.10 -4.65
N TYR A 137 11.68 2.00 -4.93
CA TYR A 137 10.32 1.72 -5.33
C TYR A 137 10.16 1.95 -6.82
N LYS A 138 9.50 1.02 -7.49
CA LYS A 138 9.20 1.16 -8.92
C LYS A 138 8.02 2.09 -9.13
N GLY A 139 8.02 2.81 -10.24
CA GLY A 139 6.84 3.47 -10.76
C GLY A 139 5.94 2.49 -11.51
N HIS A 140 4.72 2.92 -11.81
CA HIS A 140 3.84 2.20 -12.72
C HIS A 140 4.14 2.62 -14.16
N ALA A 141 4.13 1.65 -15.08
CA ALA A 141 4.27 1.93 -16.49
C ALA A 141 3.02 2.67 -17.02
N PRO A 142 3.17 3.64 -17.92
CA PRO A 142 2.06 4.13 -18.72
C PRO A 142 1.43 2.98 -19.51
N VAL A 143 0.11 3.00 -19.66
CA VAL A 143 -0.62 2.05 -20.51
C VAL A 143 -1.15 2.77 -21.73
N ILE A 144 -0.81 2.27 -22.91
CA ILE A 144 -1.20 2.81 -24.19
C ILE A 144 -2.08 1.77 -24.91
N LEU A 145 -3.28 2.19 -25.27
CA LEU A 145 -4.18 1.39 -26.13
C LEU A 145 -3.78 1.59 -27.58
N ARG A 146 -3.75 0.53 -28.36
CA ARG A 146 -3.48 0.58 -29.79
C ARG A 146 -4.20 -0.54 -30.52
N ASN A 147 -4.47 -0.36 -31.81
CA ASN A 147 -4.99 -1.41 -32.67
C ASN A 147 -3.92 -1.83 -33.70
N THR A 148 -3.40 -3.04 -33.55
CA THR A 148 -2.45 -3.63 -34.49
C THR A 148 -3.08 -4.70 -35.39
N SER A 149 -4.33 -5.11 -35.12
CA SER A 149 -5.02 -6.16 -35.86
C SER A 149 -5.48 -5.73 -37.27
N GLY A 150 -5.57 -4.42 -37.51
CA GLY A 150 -6.14 -3.87 -38.74
C GLY A 150 -7.67 -3.99 -38.85
N VAL A 151 -8.32 -4.59 -37.88
CA VAL A 151 -9.80 -4.74 -37.79
C VAL A 151 -10.32 -3.73 -36.79
N VAL A 152 -11.38 -3.02 -37.11
CA VAL A 152 -12.08 -2.12 -36.19
C VAL A 152 -13.39 -2.79 -35.80
N LEU A 153 -13.51 -3.10 -34.50
CA LEU A 153 -14.77 -3.60 -33.94
C LEU A 153 -15.56 -2.41 -33.40
N ALA A 154 -16.88 -2.41 -33.64
CA ALA A 154 -17.75 -1.44 -32.98
C ALA A 154 -17.67 -1.66 -31.45
N PRO A 155 -17.76 -0.58 -30.65
CA PRO A 155 -17.88 -0.72 -29.20
C PRO A 155 -19.05 -1.65 -28.87
N GLU A 156 -18.88 -2.59 -27.95
CA GLU A 156 -20.01 -3.36 -27.44
C GLU A 156 -21.02 -2.36 -26.86
N GLU A 157 -22.19 -2.27 -27.50
CA GLU A 157 -23.32 -1.55 -26.88
C GLU A 157 -23.61 -2.28 -25.57
N THR A 158 -23.31 -1.62 -24.47
CA THR A 158 -23.86 -2.01 -23.19
C THR A 158 -25.36 -1.90 -23.31
N THR A 159 -26.02 -3.02 -23.60
CA THR A 159 -27.48 -3.11 -23.48
C THR A 159 -27.81 -2.80 -22.04
N VAL A 160 -28.22 -1.57 -21.78
CA VAL A 160 -28.91 -1.23 -20.56
C VAL A 160 -30.08 -2.23 -20.50
N PRO A 161 -30.22 -3.03 -19.42
CA PRO A 161 -31.36 -3.91 -19.31
C PRO A 161 -32.60 -3.04 -19.48
N ASP A 162 -33.45 -3.41 -20.47
CA ASP A 162 -34.74 -2.78 -20.73
C ASP A 162 -35.46 -2.68 -19.36
N GLU A 163 -35.70 -1.44 -18.92
CA GLU A 163 -36.47 -1.21 -17.71
C GLU A 163 -37.83 -1.85 -17.96
N THR A 164 -38.03 -3.05 -17.43
CA THR A 164 -39.35 -3.66 -17.39
C THR A 164 -40.26 -2.64 -16.70
N PRO A 165 -41.35 -2.20 -17.40
CA PRO A 165 -42.25 -1.23 -16.81
C PRO A 165 -42.77 -1.78 -15.48
N ILE A 166 -42.56 -1.03 -14.42
CA ILE A 166 -43.06 -1.34 -13.08
C ILE A 166 -44.60 -1.47 -13.24
N PRO A 167 -45.22 -2.62 -12.91
CA PRO A 167 -46.65 -2.74 -12.99
C PRO A 167 -47.28 -1.69 -12.08
N THR A 168 -48.03 -0.78 -12.66
CA THR A 168 -48.93 0.13 -11.95
C THR A 168 -49.99 -0.70 -11.24
N VAL A 169 -49.87 -0.82 -9.92
CA VAL A 169 -50.91 -1.42 -9.08
C VAL A 169 -52.02 -0.39 -8.95
N ASP A 170 -53.05 -0.58 -9.73
CA ASP A 170 -54.30 0.21 -9.65
C ASP A 170 -54.94 -0.12 -8.27
N GLY A 171 -55.04 0.87 -7.37
CA GLY A 171 -55.76 0.69 -6.11
C GLY A 171 -55.07 1.14 -4.82
N MET A 172 -53.96 1.89 -4.87
CA MET A 172 -53.42 2.51 -3.65
C MET A 172 -53.99 3.93 -3.43
N PRO A 173 -54.36 4.27 -2.19
CA PRO A 173 -54.84 5.62 -1.88
C PRO A 173 -53.68 6.65 -2.00
N ASP A 174 -53.98 7.82 -2.48
CA ASP A 174 -53.08 8.96 -2.62
C ASP A 174 -52.35 9.23 -1.31
N GLY A 175 -51.00 9.16 -1.33
CA GLY A 175 -50.16 9.51 -0.20
C GLY A 175 -49.26 8.39 0.38
N TYR A 176 -49.21 7.20 -0.26
CA TYR A 176 -48.29 6.14 0.19
C TYR A 176 -46.87 6.40 -0.28
N VAL A 177 -45.94 6.64 0.65
CA VAL A 177 -44.48 6.69 0.44
C VAL A 177 -43.89 5.38 0.97
N PRO A 178 -43.34 4.49 0.11
CA PRO A 178 -42.71 3.26 0.56
C PRO A 178 -41.43 3.62 1.37
N GLY A 179 -41.38 3.16 2.61
CA GLY A 179 -40.16 3.28 3.44
C GLY A 179 -40.27 4.16 4.68
N SER A 180 -41.43 4.70 5.04
CA SER A 180 -41.68 5.32 6.34
C SER A 180 -42.42 4.36 7.26
N ASP A 181 -41.68 3.50 7.96
CA ASP A 181 -42.23 2.75 9.08
C ASP A 181 -41.99 3.56 10.36
N PRO A 182 -43.02 4.09 11.01
CA PRO A 182 -42.89 4.72 12.33
C PRO A 182 -43.10 3.66 13.41
N THR A 183 -42.15 3.63 14.33
CA THR A 183 -42.23 2.93 15.62
C THR A 183 -41.52 1.59 15.75
N ILE A 184 -40.35 1.63 16.37
CA ILE A 184 -40.18 0.84 17.60
C ILE A 184 -39.55 1.75 18.67
N SER A 185 -40.41 2.21 19.57
CA SER A 185 -40.01 2.70 20.89
C SER A 185 -40.23 1.54 21.85
N SER A 186 -39.18 1.09 22.52
CA SER A 186 -39.14 0.60 23.92
C SER A 186 -37.74 0.11 24.22
#